data_4df089a9ea1383b021d5d3ba9a4d4200
#
_entry.id   4df089a9ea1383b021d5d3ba9a4d4200
#
_cell.length_a   1.000
_cell.length_b   1.000
_cell.length_c   1.000
_cell.angle_alpha   90.00
_cell.angle_beta   90.00
_cell.angle_gamma   90.00
#
_symmetry.space_group_name_H-M   'P 1'
#
loop_
_entity.id
_entity.type
_entity.pdbx_description
1 polymer ?
#
loop_
_entity_poly.entity_id
_entity_poly.type
_entity_poly.pdbx_seq_one_letter_code
_entity_poly.pdbx_strand_id
1 'polypeptide(L)'
;MAQKVYYNGIFGENQIKLVRDIINIVPLHDMFAEIGHSIRTHAHRNLFQIFVLEKGKIELLANNESFSVIQPSIITIPQSVFHGLEFEPGSKGYLISLS
;
A
#
# COMPACT_ATOMS: atom_id res chain seq x y z
N MET A 1 -6.09 6.70 -18.57
CA MET A 1 -5.35 5.49 -18.23
C MET A 1 -4.38 5.77 -17.09
N ALA A 2 -4.34 4.90 -16.12
CA ALA A 2 -3.45 5.08 -14.97
C ALA A 2 -2.00 4.90 -15.41
N GLN A 3 -1.16 5.80 -14.96
CA GLN A 3 0.27 5.72 -15.21
C GLN A 3 0.87 4.64 -14.30
N LYS A 4 1.67 3.77 -14.89
CA LYS A 4 2.36 2.74 -14.13
C LYS A 4 3.70 3.28 -13.69
N VAL A 5 3.95 3.23 -12.40
CA VAL A 5 5.16 3.77 -11.79
C VAL A 5 5.78 2.72 -10.89
N TYR A 6 7.10 2.64 -10.93
CA TYR A 6 7.85 1.79 -10.00
C TYR A 6 8.47 2.66 -8.93
N TYR A 7 8.34 2.21 -7.70
CA TYR A 7 8.93 2.87 -6.55
C TYR A 7 9.96 1.99 -5.89
N ASN A 8 10.96 2.64 -5.31
CA ASN A 8 11.99 1.98 -4.50
C ASN A 8 11.86 2.51 -3.09
N GLY A 9 11.13 1.84 -2.25
CA GLY A 9 10.98 2.25 -0.89
C GLY A 9 9.55 2.24 -0.42
N ILE A 10 9.35 2.64 0.81
CA ILE A 10 8.05 2.68 1.46
C ILE A 10 7.33 3.96 1.03
N PHE A 11 6.02 3.92 0.91
CA PHE A 11 5.17 5.04 0.49
C PHE A 11 5.50 5.56 -0.91
N GLY A 12 6.20 4.78 -1.71
CA GLY A 12 6.55 5.21 -3.05
C GLY A 12 7.66 6.22 -3.12
N GLU A 13 8.38 6.41 -2.05
CA GLU A 13 9.50 7.31 -2.03
C GLU A 13 10.73 6.69 -2.66
N ASN A 14 11.46 7.52 -3.39
CA ASN A 14 12.69 7.07 -4.03
C ASN A 14 13.83 7.30 -3.05
N GLN A 15 13.89 6.50 -2.01
CA GLN A 15 14.88 6.68 -0.97
C GLN A 15 16.08 5.80 -1.19
N ILE A 16 17.23 6.46 -1.15
CA ILE A 16 18.51 5.75 -1.16
C ILE A 16 18.86 5.31 0.25
N LYS A 17 18.06 5.69 1.20
CA LYS A 17 18.30 5.32 2.56
C LYS A 17 18.47 3.82 2.64
N LEU A 18 19.60 3.42 3.15
CA LEU A 18 19.88 2.02 3.34
C LEU A 18 19.02 1.51 4.45
N VAL A 19 17.83 1.18 4.09
CA VAL A 19 16.93 0.61 5.05
C VAL A 19 17.39 -0.81 5.27
N ARG A 20 17.88 -1.04 6.41
CA ARG A 20 18.21 -2.39 6.80
C ARG A 20 17.04 -3.10 7.38
N ASP A 21 15.94 -2.40 7.44
CA ASP A 21 14.72 -2.96 8.00
C ASP A 21 14.17 -3.97 7.04
N ILE A 22 14.21 -5.21 7.42
CA ILE A 22 13.59 -6.27 6.66
C ILE A 22 12.08 -6.15 6.76
N ILE A 23 11.61 -5.72 7.92
CA ILE A 23 10.19 -5.58 8.20
C ILE A 23 9.93 -4.16 8.69
N ASN A 24 8.90 -3.54 8.14
CA ASN A 24 8.43 -2.24 8.59
C ASN A 24 6.93 -2.30 8.77
N ILE A 25 6.43 -1.80 9.90
CA ILE A 25 5.01 -1.79 10.23
C ILE A 25 4.60 -0.36 10.50
N VAL A 26 3.62 0.13 9.73
CA VAL A 26 3.14 1.50 9.84
C VAL A 26 1.63 1.49 10.03
N PRO A 27 1.11 2.15 11.07
CA PRO A 27 -0.34 2.31 11.19
C PRO A 27 -0.88 3.09 9.99
N LEU A 28 -2.06 2.72 9.51
CA LEU A 28 -2.67 3.43 8.38
C LEU A 28 -2.86 4.91 8.67
N HIS A 29 -3.17 5.26 9.90
CA HIS A 29 -3.31 6.67 10.29
C HIS A 29 -2.04 7.46 9.95
N ASP A 30 -0.88 6.91 10.25
CA ASP A 30 0.39 7.57 9.96
C ASP A 30 0.65 7.62 8.46
N MET A 31 0.29 6.56 7.74
CA MET A 31 0.42 6.55 6.30
C MET A 31 -0.45 7.63 5.66
N PHE A 32 -1.69 7.78 6.12
CA PHE A 32 -2.59 8.80 5.57
C PHE A 32 -2.05 10.21 5.81
N ALA A 33 -1.44 10.44 6.97
CA ALA A 33 -0.84 11.73 7.27
C ALA A 33 0.31 12.05 6.32
N GLU A 34 1.01 11.02 5.86
CA GLU A 34 2.16 11.19 4.98
C GLU A 34 1.76 11.33 3.51
N ILE A 35 0.89 10.47 3.01
CA ILE A 35 0.60 10.38 1.58
C ILE A 35 -0.88 10.49 1.23
N GLY A 36 -1.76 10.67 2.23
CA GLY A 36 -3.19 10.76 1.98
C GLY A 36 -3.86 9.41 1.85
N HIS A 37 -5.09 9.41 1.36
CA HIS A 37 -5.95 8.22 1.31
C HIS A 37 -5.98 7.53 -0.05
N SER A 38 -5.38 8.15 -1.06
CA SER A 38 -5.35 7.60 -2.42
C SER A 38 -3.91 7.31 -2.81
N ILE A 39 -3.69 6.11 -3.28
CA ILE A 39 -2.39 5.68 -3.77
C ILE A 39 -2.55 5.32 -5.24
N ARG A 40 -1.85 6.04 -6.12
CA ARG A 40 -1.91 5.80 -7.55
C ARG A 40 -1.37 4.43 -7.88
N THR A 41 -1.81 3.89 -9.00
CA THR A 41 -1.33 2.61 -9.48
C THR A 41 0.19 2.64 -9.63
N HIS A 42 0.85 1.70 -8.98
CA HIS A 42 2.29 1.58 -8.97
C HIS A 42 2.69 0.15 -8.65
N ALA A 43 3.98 -0.12 -8.68
CA ALA A 43 4.52 -1.39 -8.26
C ALA A 43 5.82 -1.15 -7.50
N HIS A 44 6.10 -2.01 -6.54
CA HIS A 44 7.34 -2.02 -5.80
C HIS A 44 8.20 -3.17 -6.28
N ARG A 45 9.46 -2.91 -6.54
CA ARG A 45 10.38 -3.96 -7.01
C ARG A 45 10.98 -4.76 -5.87
N ASN A 46 11.14 -4.11 -4.72
CA ASN A 46 11.86 -4.68 -3.60
C ASN A 46 11.00 -4.92 -2.38
N LEU A 47 9.69 -4.69 -2.49
CA LEU A 47 8.82 -4.78 -1.34
C LEU A 47 7.67 -5.72 -1.59
N PHE A 48 7.43 -6.54 -0.60
CA PHE A 48 6.19 -7.28 -0.47
C PHE A 48 5.37 -6.55 0.57
N GLN A 49 4.13 -6.24 0.27
CA GLN A 49 3.29 -5.45 1.17
C GLN A 49 2.06 -6.21 1.62
N ILE A 50 1.70 -5.98 2.87
CA ILE A 50 0.51 -6.56 3.46
C ILE A 50 -0.28 -5.42 4.11
N PHE A 51 -1.50 -5.21 3.66
CA PHE A 51 -2.41 -4.28 4.29
C PHE A 51 -3.33 -5.05 5.21
N VAL A 52 -3.34 -4.67 6.47
CA VAL A 52 -4.28 -5.23 7.45
C VAL A 52 -5.35 -4.18 7.68
N LEU A 53 -6.56 -4.47 7.25
CA LEU A 53 -7.70 -3.57 7.43
C LEU A 53 -8.52 -4.07 8.61
N GLU A 54 -8.53 -3.30 9.69
CA GLU A 54 -9.32 -3.62 10.87
C GLU A 54 -10.69 -2.99 10.82
N LYS A 55 -10.78 -1.79 10.23
CA LYS A 55 -12.01 -1.04 10.14
C LYS A 55 -11.96 -0.13 8.93
N GLY A 56 -13.08 0.00 8.23
CA GLY A 56 -13.18 0.89 7.09
C GLY A 56 -13.31 0.14 5.78
N LYS A 57 -12.83 0.77 4.71
CA LYS A 57 -13.00 0.24 3.37
C LYS A 57 -11.81 0.61 2.49
N ILE A 58 -11.40 -0.31 1.64
CA ILE A 58 -10.38 -0.09 0.63
C ILE A 58 -10.97 -0.43 -0.73
N GLU A 59 -10.78 0.48 -1.69
CA GLU A 59 -10.97 0.16 -3.09
C GLU A 59 -9.60 -0.20 -3.64
N LEU A 60 -9.45 -1.42 -4.09
CA LEU A 60 -8.18 -1.94 -4.60
C LEU A 60 -8.24 -2.06 -6.11
N LEU A 61 -7.26 -1.48 -6.78
CA LEU A 61 -7.07 -1.66 -8.22
C LEU A 61 -5.87 -2.55 -8.43
N ALA A 62 -6.07 -3.67 -9.09
CA ALA A 62 -4.98 -4.59 -9.41
C ALA A 62 -5.29 -5.29 -10.73
N ASN A 63 -4.31 -5.36 -11.62
CA ASN A 63 -4.46 -6.03 -12.91
C ASN A 63 -5.67 -5.53 -13.71
N ASN A 64 -5.91 -4.21 -13.67
CA ASN A 64 -7.03 -3.57 -14.35
C ASN A 64 -8.40 -3.97 -13.82
N GLU A 65 -8.44 -4.56 -12.65
CA GLU A 65 -9.69 -4.90 -11.98
C GLU A 65 -9.82 -4.10 -10.70
N SER A 66 -11.06 -3.82 -10.30
CA SER A 66 -11.35 -3.06 -9.11
C SER A 66 -12.09 -3.95 -8.11
N PHE A 67 -11.63 -3.92 -6.88
CA PHE A 67 -12.20 -4.71 -5.80
C PHE A 67 -12.51 -3.82 -4.61
N SER A 68 -13.68 -4.01 -4.02
CA SER A 68 -14.02 -3.37 -2.77
C SER A 68 -13.73 -4.33 -1.63
N VAL A 69 -12.96 -3.88 -0.66
CA VAL A 69 -12.59 -4.68 0.50
C VAL A 69 -13.15 -4.01 1.74
N ILE A 70 -13.96 -4.74 2.47
CA ILE A 70 -14.58 -4.28 3.71
C ILE A 70 -14.00 -5.11 4.85
N GLN A 71 -13.77 -4.46 6.00
CA GLN A 71 -13.09 -5.09 7.11
C GLN A 71 -13.86 -6.27 7.71
N PRO A 72 -13.17 -7.04 8.54
CA PRO A 72 -11.70 -7.12 8.68
C PRO A 72 -11.11 -7.91 7.51
N SER A 73 -9.96 -7.48 7.05
CA SER A 73 -9.37 -8.08 5.87
C SER A 73 -7.86 -7.98 5.88
N ILE A 74 -7.21 -8.90 5.19
CA ILE A 74 -5.77 -8.86 4.96
C ILE A 74 -5.57 -8.92 3.45
N ILE A 75 -4.84 -7.95 2.93
CA ILE A 75 -4.56 -7.86 1.50
C ILE A 75 -3.06 -7.97 1.31
N THR A 76 -2.62 -8.96 0.55
CA THR A 76 -1.21 -9.14 0.25
C THR A 76 -0.92 -8.68 -1.16
N ILE A 77 0.14 -7.92 -1.32
CA ILE A 77 0.56 -7.40 -2.61
C ILE A 77 2.00 -7.82 -2.85
N PRO A 78 2.21 -8.81 -3.71
CA PRO A 78 3.56 -9.26 -4.03
C PRO A 78 4.37 -8.20 -4.75
N GLN A 79 5.67 -8.44 -4.83
CA GLN A 79 6.57 -7.57 -5.57
C GLN A 79 6.15 -7.46 -7.04
N SER A 80 6.36 -6.29 -7.59
CA SER A 80 6.17 -6.03 -9.02
C SER A 80 4.73 -6.14 -9.53
N VAL A 81 3.77 -6.20 -8.64
CA VAL A 81 2.35 -6.16 -9.02
C VAL A 81 1.91 -4.71 -9.05
N PHE A 82 1.39 -4.28 -10.20
CA PHE A 82 0.82 -2.94 -10.30
C PHE A 82 -0.50 -2.88 -9.55
N HIS A 83 -0.58 -1.94 -8.63
CA HIS A 83 -1.75 -1.79 -7.79
C HIS A 83 -1.95 -0.33 -7.40
N GLY A 84 -3.19 0.01 -7.12
CA GLY A 84 -3.55 1.29 -6.55
C GLY A 84 -4.57 1.05 -5.47
N LEU A 85 -4.66 1.96 -4.53
CA LEU A 85 -5.57 1.83 -3.41
C LEU A 85 -6.22 3.16 -3.11
N GLU A 86 -7.47 3.08 -2.69
CA GLU A 86 -8.18 4.22 -2.18
C GLU A 86 -8.87 3.80 -0.89
N PHE A 87 -8.57 4.52 0.18
CA PHE A 87 -9.10 4.20 1.50
C PHE A 87 -10.23 5.15 1.84
N GLU A 88 -11.27 4.60 2.46
CA GLU A 88 -12.29 5.43 3.06
C GLU A 88 -11.67 6.17 4.24
N PRO A 89 -11.92 7.50 4.39
CA PRO A 89 -11.43 8.23 5.56
C PRO A 89 -11.89 7.56 6.85
N GLY A 90 -11.00 7.49 7.83
CA GLY A 90 -11.29 6.81 9.09
C GLY A 90 -10.98 5.33 9.09
N SER A 91 -10.50 4.78 7.99
CA SER A 91 -10.05 3.40 7.96
C SER A 91 -8.90 3.19 8.93
N LYS A 92 -8.89 2.04 9.59
CA LYS A 92 -7.88 1.70 10.58
C LYS A 92 -7.24 0.37 10.25
N GLY A 93 -5.97 0.28 10.54
CA GLY A 93 -5.20 -0.92 10.30
C GLY A 93 -3.72 -0.61 10.16
N TYR A 94 -3.03 -1.46 9.42
CA TYR A 94 -1.58 -1.37 9.31
C TYR A 94 -1.11 -1.69 7.90
N LEU A 95 0.00 -1.09 7.54
CA LEU A 95 0.76 -1.49 6.38
C LEU A 95 2.04 -2.16 6.87
N ILE A 96 2.25 -3.39 6.44
CA ILE A 96 3.46 -4.15 6.74
C ILE A 96 4.23 -4.29 5.46
N SER A 97 5.48 -3.87 5.46
CA SER A 97 6.35 -3.96 4.30
C SER A 97 7.52 -4.87 4.62
N LEU A 98 7.81 -5.78 3.70
CA LEU A 98 8.91 -6.73 3.81
C LEU A 98 9.83 -6.54 2.61
N SER A 99 11.10 -6.38 2.88
CA SER A 99 12.09 -6.25 1.81
C SER A 99 12.87 -7.54 1.58
#